data_23ee784000b1e39e185b50f016061be3
#
_entry.id   23ee784000b1e39e185b50f016061be3
#
_cell.length_a   1.000
_cell.length_b   1.000
_cell.length_c   1.000
_cell.angle_alpha   90.00
_cell.angle_beta   90.00
_cell.angle_gamma   90.00
#
_symmetry.space_group_name_H-M   'P 1'
#
loop_
_entity.id
_entity.type
_entity.pdbx_description
1 polymer ?
#
loop_
_entity_poly.entity_id
_entity_poly.type
_entity_poly.pdbx_seq_one_letter_code
_entity_poly.pdbx_strand_id
1 'polypeptide(L)'
;MRNTFTRCLEDYARAHEELVLVTGDLGFGVLFPYMKEFPDRFFNAGISEQAMMSMAAGLALEGHTVVVYSIGNFPTLRCLEQIRNCCAYHDANVKIVCVGAGFVYGVLGMTHHATEDMSALRLLPGVKVYAPADAAETEAVMGPFLSEPGVAYLRIGRGGEACLHDAQALKGYESGKAVPYADGTDAY
;
A
#
# COMPACT_ATOMS: atom_id res chain seq x y z
N MET A 1 -9.36 -7.54 2.77
CA MET A 1 -8.14 -6.86 2.26
C MET A 1 -7.19 -6.42 3.39
N ARG A 2 -7.58 -5.49 4.28
CA ARG A 2 -6.69 -4.96 5.32
C ARG A 2 -6.00 -6.03 6.19
N ASN A 3 -6.75 -6.97 6.72
CA ASN A 3 -6.17 -8.05 7.56
C ASN A 3 -5.28 -9.01 6.73
N THR A 4 -5.59 -9.21 5.46
CA THR A 4 -4.75 -9.96 4.53
C THR A 4 -3.41 -9.24 4.33
N PHE A 5 -3.47 -7.94 4.08
CA PHE A 5 -2.27 -7.11 3.97
C PHE A 5 -1.36 -7.23 5.21
N THR A 6 -1.91 -7.06 6.44
CA THR A 6 -1.09 -7.13 7.67
C THR A 6 -0.45 -8.50 7.86
N ARG A 7 -1.21 -9.59 7.64
CA ARG A 7 -0.67 -10.96 7.68
C ARG A 7 0.47 -11.16 6.69
N CYS A 8 0.27 -10.80 5.43
CA CYS A 8 1.31 -10.93 4.40
C CYS A 8 2.54 -10.06 4.70
N LEU A 9 2.33 -8.86 5.25
CA LEU A 9 3.42 -7.98 5.67
C LEU A 9 4.27 -8.60 6.79
N GLU A 10 3.62 -9.16 7.81
CA GLU A 10 4.27 -9.86 8.92
C GLU A 10 5.06 -11.07 8.43
N ASP A 11 4.43 -11.89 7.56
CA ASP A 11 5.09 -13.07 6.97
C ASP A 11 6.34 -12.67 6.15
N TYR A 12 6.24 -11.60 5.37
CA TYR A 12 7.36 -11.08 4.60
C TYR A 12 8.47 -10.53 5.51
N ALA A 13 8.11 -9.78 6.55
CA ALA A 13 9.05 -9.18 7.49
C ALA A 13 9.88 -10.21 8.28
N ARG A 14 9.35 -11.44 8.50
CA ARG A 14 10.09 -12.54 9.14
C ARG A 14 11.27 -13.03 8.30
N ALA A 15 11.14 -12.93 6.97
CA ALA A 15 12.17 -13.37 6.03
C ALA A 15 13.05 -12.22 5.52
N HIS A 16 12.69 -10.95 5.79
CA HIS A 16 13.31 -9.75 5.24
C HIS A 16 13.60 -8.73 6.34
N GLU A 17 14.84 -8.76 6.85
CA GLU A 17 15.26 -7.90 7.97
C GLU A 17 15.34 -6.41 7.57
N GLU A 18 15.53 -6.14 6.29
CA GLU A 18 15.57 -4.79 5.74
C GLU A 18 14.19 -4.09 5.69
N LEU A 19 13.07 -4.83 5.91
CA LEU A 19 11.74 -4.26 5.85
C LEU A 19 11.41 -3.46 7.10
N VAL A 20 10.97 -2.22 6.89
CA VAL A 20 10.59 -1.25 7.92
C VAL A 20 9.16 -0.77 7.67
N LEU A 21 8.37 -0.65 8.72
CA LEU A 21 7.01 -0.11 8.68
C LEU A 21 6.95 1.27 9.34
N VAL A 22 6.41 2.24 8.62
CA VAL A 22 6.22 3.62 9.09
C VAL A 22 4.74 3.99 9.05
N THR A 23 4.23 4.65 10.08
CA THR A 23 2.85 5.15 10.15
C THR A 23 2.79 6.58 10.70
N GLY A 24 1.67 7.27 10.44
CA GLY A 24 1.41 8.63 10.92
C GLY A 24 0.33 8.68 12.01
N ASP A 25 0.62 8.10 13.17
CA ASP A 25 -0.26 8.04 14.35
C ASP A 25 -1.63 7.43 14.09
N LEU A 26 -1.64 6.33 13.34
CA LEU A 26 -2.85 5.56 13.02
C LEU A 26 -2.54 4.06 12.88
N GLY A 27 -3.56 3.25 12.57
CA GLY A 27 -3.41 1.80 12.48
C GLY A 27 -3.55 1.08 13.82
N PHE A 28 -4.10 1.74 14.82
CA PHE A 28 -4.34 1.18 16.16
C PHE A 28 -5.14 -0.13 16.09
N GLY A 29 -4.66 -1.15 16.82
CA GLY A 29 -5.23 -2.50 16.80
C GLY A 29 -4.85 -3.32 15.57
N VAL A 30 -4.63 -2.70 14.43
CA VAL A 30 -4.31 -3.38 13.15
C VAL A 30 -2.82 -3.69 13.04
N LEU A 31 -1.97 -2.75 13.44
CA LEU A 31 -0.51 -2.86 13.36
C LEU A 31 0.14 -3.37 14.66
N PHE A 32 -0.62 -3.63 15.72
CA PHE A 32 -0.09 -4.09 17.00
C PHE A 32 0.71 -5.40 16.91
N PRO A 33 0.29 -6.41 16.13
CA PRO A 33 1.10 -7.61 15.96
C PRO A 33 2.48 -7.31 15.39
N TYR A 34 2.56 -6.51 14.34
CA TYR A 34 3.83 -6.08 13.74
C TYR A 34 4.69 -5.31 14.73
N MET A 35 4.12 -4.31 15.43
CA MET A 35 4.82 -3.52 16.45
C MET A 35 5.43 -4.36 17.57
N LYS A 36 4.70 -5.41 18.00
CA LYS A 36 5.14 -6.31 19.06
C LYS A 36 6.25 -7.25 18.59
N GLU A 37 6.15 -7.76 17.37
CA GLU A 37 7.12 -8.71 16.82
C GLU A 37 8.40 -8.02 16.32
N PHE A 38 8.28 -6.81 15.77
CA PHE A 38 9.37 -6.06 15.14
C PHE A 38 9.51 -4.64 15.70
N PRO A 39 9.74 -4.44 17.00
CA PRO A 39 9.72 -3.11 17.64
C PRO A 39 10.77 -2.17 17.06
N ASP A 40 11.95 -2.67 16.67
CA ASP A 40 13.04 -1.87 16.12
C ASP A 40 12.86 -1.55 14.62
N ARG A 41 11.84 -2.11 13.99
CA ARG A 41 11.49 -1.91 12.58
C ARG A 41 10.12 -1.27 12.38
N PHE A 42 9.58 -0.66 13.44
CA PHE A 42 8.33 0.09 13.42
C PHE A 42 8.55 1.52 13.89
N PHE A 43 8.12 2.48 13.08
CA PHE A 43 8.23 3.91 13.39
C PHE A 43 6.88 4.61 13.28
N ASN A 44 6.52 5.37 14.32
CA ASN A 44 5.40 6.28 14.29
C ASN A 44 5.92 7.70 14.11
N ALA A 45 5.70 8.29 12.94
CA ALA A 45 6.15 9.64 12.61
C ALA A 45 5.24 10.74 13.17
N GLY A 46 4.19 10.37 13.90
CA GLY A 46 3.16 11.32 14.33
C GLY A 46 2.28 11.81 13.18
N ILE A 47 1.39 12.77 13.47
CA ILE A 47 0.46 13.35 12.49
C ILE A 47 1.22 14.36 11.60
N SER A 48 2.18 13.87 10.82
CA SER A 48 3.04 14.67 9.94
C SER A 48 3.40 13.90 8.67
N GLU A 49 2.44 13.66 7.80
CA GLU A 49 2.56 12.72 6.69
C GLU A 49 3.62 13.13 5.67
N GLN A 50 3.83 14.41 5.44
CA GLN A 50 4.90 14.89 4.55
C GLN A 50 6.29 14.56 5.12
N ALA A 51 6.49 14.75 6.43
CA ALA A 51 7.72 14.34 7.12
C ALA A 51 7.87 12.81 7.12
N MET A 52 6.79 12.07 7.38
CA MET A 52 6.73 10.61 7.30
C MET A 52 7.21 10.10 5.93
N MET A 53 6.72 10.70 4.84
CA MET A 53 7.09 10.30 3.49
C MET A 53 8.55 10.64 3.18
N SER A 54 9.05 11.79 3.63
CA SER A 54 10.46 12.18 3.48
C SER A 54 11.38 11.26 4.28
N MET A 55 10.99 10.89 5.51
CA MET A 55 11.71 9.92 6.33
C MET A 55 11.75 8.55 5.66
N ALA A 56 10.62 8.11 5.11
CA ALA A 56 10.56 6.84 4.38
C ALA A 56 11.52 6.82 3.18
N ALA A 57 11.60 7.91 2.44
CA ALA A 57 12.56 8.03 1.35
C ALA A 57 14.01 7.94 1.86
N GLY A 58 14.35 8.63 2.95
CA GLY A 58 15.69 8.57 3.55
C GLY A 58 16.07 7.15 3.99
N LEU A 59 15.18 6.46 4.69
CA LEU A 59 15.40 5.05 5.09
C LEU A 59 15.57 4.13 3.88
N ALA A 60 14.80 4.35 2.80
CA ALA A 60 14.92 3.56 1.59
C ALA A 60 16.27 3.78 0.87
N LEU A 61 16.80 5.00 0.90
CA LEU A 61 18.13 5.31 0.34
C LEU A 61 19.28 4.67 1.15
N GLU A 62 19.05 4.37 2.43
CA GLU A 62 19.98 3.62 3.29
C GLU A 62 19.83 2.08 3.12
N GLY A 63 19.04 1.62 2.15
CA GLY A 63 18.92 0.21 1.77
C GLY A 63 17.73 -0.54 2.37
N HIS A 64 16.80 0.16 3.02
CA HIS A 64 15.59 -0.46 3.56
C HIS A 64 14.48 -0.58 2.50
N THR A 65 13.64 -1.61 2.65
CA THR A 65 12.31 -1.64 2.03
C THR A 65 11.33 -0.99 3.01
N VAL A 66 10.83 0.19 2.66
CA VAL A 66 10.03 0.98 3.60
C VAL A 66 8.55 0.92 3.23
N VAL A 67 7.73 0.35 4.10
CA VAL A 67 6.27 0.37 3.98
C VAL A 67 5.73 1.56 4.76
N VAL A 68 5.00 2.44 4.08
CA VAL A 68 4.25 3.55 4.68
C VAL A 68 2.79 3.17 4.72
N TYR A 69 2.17 3.15 5.91
CA TYR A 69 0.76 2.80 6.08
C TYR A 69 -0.05 3.98 6.58
N SER A 70 -1.10 4.37 5.85
CA SER A 70 -2.00 5.44 6.25
C SER A 70 -3.40 5.32 5.61
N ILE A 71 -4.25 6.33 5.81
CA ILE A 71 -5.65 6.36 5.35
C ILE A 71 -5.81 7.33 4.18
N GLY A 72 -6.51 6.90 3.15
CA GLY A 72 -7.03 7.72 2.07
C GLY A 72 -6.03 8.71 1.49
N ASN A 73 -6.36 9.99 1.54
CA ASN A 73 -5.57 11.08 0.98
C ASN A 73 -4.32 11.45 1.78
N PHE A 74 -4.19 10.94 3.01
CA PHE A 74 -3.09 11.35 3.89
C PHE A 74 -1.72 10.96 3.36
N PRO A 75 -1.47 9.70 2.94
CA PRO A 75 -0.18 9.34 2.38
C PRO A 75 -0.07 9.61 0.87
N THR A 76 -1.12 10.09 0.21
CA THR A 76 -1.16 10.30 -1.24
C THR A 76 -1.21 11.77 -1.60
N LEU A 77 -2.38 12.38 -1.73
CA LEU A 77 -2.51 13.77 -2.18
C LEU A 77 -1.77 14.76 -1.27
N ARG A 78 -1.81 14.56 0.05
CA ARG A 78 -1.08 15.40 1.01
C ARG A 78 0.44 15.31 0.84
N CYS A 79 0.94 14.18 0.36
CA CYS A 79 2.37 13.89 0.21
C CYS A 79 2.83 13.82 -1.26
N LEU A 80 2.02 14.29 -2.21
CA LEU A 80 2.29 14.11 -3.63
C LEU A 80 3.65 14.66 -4.06
N GLU A 81 4.04 15.80 -3.50
CA GLU A 81 5.36 16.38 -3.74
C GLU A 81 6.48 15.49 -3.21
N GLN A 82 6.37 15.00 -1.98
CA GLN A 82 7.37 14.12 -1.36
C GLN A 82 7.48 12.79 -2.11
N ILE A 83 6.34 12.20 -2.52
CA ILE A 83 6.34 10.99 -3.34
C ILE A 83 7.08 11.24 -4.66
N ARG A 84 6.78 12.35 -5.33
CA ARG A 84 7.41 12.71 -6.60
C ARG A 84 8.90 12.98 -6.45
N ASN A 85 9.28 13.87 -5.51
CA ASN A 85 10.62 14.43 -5.44
C ASN A 85 11.56 13.60 -4.56
N CYS A 86 11.06 13.07 -3.42
CA CYS A 86 11.91 12.30 -2.50
C CYS A 86 11.91 10.81 -2.81
N CYS A 87 10.78 10.23 -3.27
CA CYS A 87 10.68 8.80 -3.52
C CYS A 87 10.92 8.47 -4.99
N ALA A 88 10.05 8.93 -5.90
CA ALA A 88 10.08 8.51 -7.30
C ALA A 88 11.31 9.02 -8.06
N TYR A 89 11.69 10.26 -7.86
CA TYR A 89 12.87 10.84 -8.53
C TYR A 89 14.17 10.13 -8.14
N HIS A 90 14.26 9.60 -6.92
CA HIS A 90 15.42 8.86 -6.40
C HIS A 90 15.30 7.34 -6.55
N ASP A 91 14.24 6.85 -7.18
CA ASP A 91 13.92 5.41 -7.27
C ASP A 91 13.98 4.69 -5.92
N ALA A 92 13.54 5.38 -4.86
CA ALA A 92 13.58 4.89 -3.50
C ALA A 92 12.61 3.72 -3.30
N ASN A 93 13.00 2.68 -2.57
CA ASN A 93 12.20 1.48 -2.35
C ASN A 93 11.11 1.71 -1.29
N VAL A 94 10.11 2.56 -1.62
CA VAL A 94 9.01 2.95 -0.74
C VAL A 94 7.68 2.34 -1.21
N LYS A 95 7.02 1.61 -0.33
CA LYS A 95 5.75 0.92 -0.51
C LYS A 95 4.64 1.68 0.22
N ILE A 96 3.84 2.42 -0.50
CA ILE A 96 2.78 3.28 0.05
C ILE A 96 1.49 2.50 0.12
N VAL A 97 0.98 2.27 1.32
CA VAL A 97 -0.28 1.54 1.56
C VAL A 97 -1.35 2.48 2.06
N CYS A 98 -2.43 2.55 1.30
CA CYS A 98 -3.57 3.39 1.60
C CYS A 98 -4.81 2.55 1.90
N VAL A 99 -5.27 2.56 3.14
CA VAL A 99 -6.54 1.94 3.52
C VAL A 99 -7.70 2.91 3.32
N GLY A 100 -8.83 2.42 2.84
CA GLY A 100 -10.04 3.24 2.65
C GLY A 100 -10.23 3.73 1.22
N ALA A 101 -10.13 2.82 0.25
CA ALA A 101 -10.37 3.07 -1.17
C ALA A 101 -11.71 3.77 -1.44
N GLY A 102 -11.71 4.78 -2.30
CA GLY A 102 -12.93 5.50 -2.71
C GLY A 102 -13.66 6.14 -1.53
N PHE A 103 -14.90 5.75 -1.33
CA PHE A 103 -15.78 6.27 -0.28
C PHE A 103 -15.92 5.36 0.95
N VAL A 104 -14.99 4.44 1.19
CA VAL A 104 -15.03 3.52 2.34
C VAL A 104 -15.14 4.27 3.68
N TYR A 105 -14.53 5.43 3.78
CA TYR A 105 -14.65 6.36 4.92
C TYR A 105 -15.59 7.54 4.64
N GLY A 106 -16.61 7.34 3.81
CA GLY A 106 -17.51 8.40 3.34
C GLY A 106 -18.12 9.28 4.42
N VAL A 107 -18.50 8.69 5.56
CA VAL A 107 -19.07 9.41 6.72
C VAL A 107 -18.10 10.40 7.37
N LEU A 108 -16.79 10.26 7.15
CA LEU A 108 -15.75 11.16 7.66
C LEU A 108 -15.52 12.37 6.74
N GLY A 109 -16.19 12.41 5.61
CA GLY A 109 -16.14 13.52 4.67
C GLY A 109 -14.95 13.48 3.71
N MET A 110 -14.85 14.51 2.89
CA MET A 110 -13.96 14.63 1.74
C MET A 110 -12.48 14.42 2.09
N THR A 111 -12.04 14.79 3.28
CA THR A 111 -10.65 14.61 3.72
C THR A 111 -10.21 13.15 3.79
N HIS A 112 -11.16 12.21 3.88
CA HIS A 112 -10.92 10.77 3.94
C HIS A 112 -11.28 10.02 2.66
N HIS A 113 -11.85 10.70 1.66
CA HIS A 113 -12.17 10.10 0.37
C HIS A 113 -10.88 9.88 -0.44
N ALA A 114 -10.72 8.69 -1.01
CA ALA A 114 -9.61 8.34 -1.88
C ALA A 114 -10.15 8.08 -3.30
N THR A 115 -10.48 9.14 -4.01
CA THR A 115 -11.09 9.12 -5.34
C THR A 115 -10.10 9.49 -6.44
N GLU A 116 -9.16 10.39 -6.17
CA GLU A 116 -8.16 10.89 -7.12
C GLU A 116 -6.78 10.21 -6.99
N ASP A 117 -6.58 9.46 -5.93
CA ASP A 117 -5.32 8.85 -5.52
C ASP A 117 -4.64 8.03 -6.64
N MET A 118 -5.38 7.12 -7.28
CA MET A 118 -4.86 6.30 -8.37
C MET A 118 -4.45 7.14 -9.58
N SER A 119 -5.29 8.11 -9.95
CA SER A 119 -5.01 8.99 -11.10
C SER A 119 -3.78 9.85 -10.85
N ALA A 120 -3.65 10.41 -9.65
CA ALA A 120 -2.51 11.25 -9.28
C ALA A 120 -1.19 10.45 -9.26
N LEU A 121 -1.19 9.25 -8.67
CA LEU A 121 0.04 8.48 -8.50
C LEU A 121 0.50 7.79 -9.78
N ARG A 122 -0.42 7.30 -10.64
CA ARG A 122 -0.02 6.70 -11.92
C ARG A 122 0.54 7.70 -12.94
N LEU A 123 0.39 9.00 -12.72
CA LEU A 123 1.04 10.03 -13.53
C LEU A 123 2.53 10.21 -13.21
N LEU A 124 2.98 9.75 -12.04
CA LEU A 124 4.36 9.86 -11.63
C LEU A 124 5.21 8.76 -12.29
N PRO A 125 6.28 9.10 -13.02
CA PRO A 125 7.13 8.11 -13.65
C PRO A 125 7.73 7.14 -12.62
N GLY A 126 7.74 5.85 -12.95
CA GLY A 126 8.30 4.80 -12.09
C GLY A 126 7.40 4.34 -10.95
N VAL A 127 6.29 5.01 -10.66
CA VAL A 127 5.36 4.61 -9.60
C VAL A 127 4.43 3.50 -10.10
N LYS A 128 4.48 2.35 -9.43
CA LYS A 128 3.59 1.21 -9.69
C LYS A 128 2.32 1.34 -8.84
N VAL A 129 1.15 1.08 -9.42
CA VAL A 129 -0.15 1.22 -8.73
C VAL A 129 -0.87 -0.12 -8.71
N TYR A 130 -1.17 -0.61 -7.50
CA TYR A 130 -1.92 -1.83 -7.23
C TYR A 130 -3.26 -1.48 -6.57
N ALA A 131 -4.34 -1.99 -7.14
CA ALA A 131 -5.69 -1.76 -6.62
C ALA A 131 -6.50 -3.07 -6.62
N PRO A 132 -6.13 -4.04 -5.76
CA PRO A 132 -6.83 -5.31 -5.69
C PRO A 132 -8.31 -5.11 -5.33
N ALA A 133 -9.17 -5.96 -5.87
CA ALA A 133 -10.62 -5.90 -5.66
C ALA A 133 -11.05 -6.57 -4.35
N ASP A 134 -10.33 -7.61 -3.91
CA ASP A 134 -10.69 -8.42 -2.75
C ASP A 134 -9.48 -8.93 -1.95
N ALA A 135 -9.74 -9.79 -0.97
CA ALA A 135 -8.70 -10.35 -0.11
C ALA A 135 -7.79 -11.34 -0.86
N ALA A 136 -8.31 -12.11 -1.80
CA ALA A 136 -7.54 -13.08 -2.57
C ALA A 136 -6.57 -12.36 -3.52
N GLU A 137 -7.07 -11.35 -4.22
CA GLU A 137 -6.22 -10.51 -5.08
C GLU A 137 -5.22 -9.69 -4.27
N THR A 138 -5.61 -9.20 -3.06
CA THR A 138 -4.65 -8.56 -2.14
C THR A 138 -3.49 -9.50 -1.82
N GLU A 139 -3.76 -10.77 -1.51
CA GLU A 139 -2.71 -11.75 -1.22
C GLU A 139 -1.80 -11.98 -2.44
N ALA A 140 -2.38 -12.11 -3.63
CA ALA A 140 -1.64 -12.34 -4.86
C ALA A 140 -0.68 -11.18 -5.21
N VAL A 141 -1.10 -9.93 -4.99
CA VAL A 141 -0.28 -8.76 -5.31
C VAL A 141 0.82 -8.48 -4.28
N MET A 142 0.75 -9.02 -3.06
CA MET A 142 1.71 -8.70 -1.98
C MET A 142 3.14 -9.10 -2.31
N GLY A 143 3.34 -10.24 -2.97
CA GLY A 143 4.67 -10.68 -3.40
C GLY A 143 5.37 -9.63 -4.26
N PRO A 144 4.89 -9.33 -5.48
CA PRO A 144 5.48 -8.33 -6.35
C PRO A 144 5.47 -6.92 -5.71
N PHE A 145 4.41 -6.54 -4.99
CA PHE A 145 4.35 -5.24 -4.31
C PHE A 145 5.53 -5.02 -3.36
N LEU A 146 5.90 -6.02 -2.55
CA LEU A 146 6.98 -5.89 -1.56
C LEU A 146 8.37 -6.13 -2.17
N SER A 147 8.51 -7.08 -3.10
CA SER A 147 9.81 -7.52 -3.62
C SER A 147 10.34 -6.69 -4.79
N GLU A 148 9.46 -6.11 -5.63
CA GLU A 148 9.89 -5.32 -6.77
C GLU A 148 10.47 -3.97 -6.31
N PRO A 149 11.65 -3.55 -6.80
CA PRO A 149 12.27 -2.30 -6.36
C PRO A 149 11.48 -1.07 -6.82
N GLY A 150 11.78 0.09 -6.20
CA GLY A 150 11.19 1.37 -6.51
C GLY A 150 9.89 1.65 -5.76
N VAL A 151 9.23 2.74 -6.18
CA VAL A 151 7.99 3.18 -5.51
C VAL A 151 6.80 2.36 -5.99
N ALA A 152 6.02 1.86 -5.02
CA ALA A 152 4.76 1.19 -5.31
C ALA A 152 3.65 1.71 -4.39
N TYR A 153 2.46 1.82 -4.93
CA TYR A 153 1.24 2.23 -4.22
C TYR A 153 0.25 1.06 -4.19
N LEU A 154 -0.23 0.72 -3.00
CA LEU A 154 -1.24 -0.29 -2.78
C LEU A 154 -2.49 0.34 -2.16
N ARG A 155 -3.60 0.26 -2.89
CA ARG A 155 -4.90 0.78 -2.50
C ARG A 155 -5.79 -0.36 -2.02
N ILE A 156 -6.14 -0.39 -0.74
CA ILE A 156 -6.95 -1.45 -0.14
C ILE A 156 -8.22 -0.92 0.51
N GLY A 157 -9.23 -1.78 0.58
CA GLY A 157 -10.43 -1.54 1.39
C GLY A 157 -10.17 -1.65 2.89
N ARG A 158 -11.19 -1.29 3.68
CA ARG A 158 -11.13 -1.33 5.15
C ARG A 158 -11.24 -2.75 5.71
N GLY A 159 -11.98 -3.62 5.05
CA GLY A 159 -12.33 -4.98 5.47
C GLY A 159 -13.84 -5.22 5.39
N GLY A 160 -14.22 -6.48 5.21
CA GLY A 160 -15.61 -6.89 4.99
C GLY A 160 -16.05 -6.86 3.53
N GLU A 161 -15.12 -6.63 2.61
CA GLU A 161 -15.36 -6.75 1.18
C GLU A 161 -15.69 -8.20 0.82
N ALA A 162 -16.62 -8.39 -0.14
CA ALA A 162 -16.90 -9.70 -0.70
C ALA A 162 -15.66 -10.27 -1.39
N CYS A 163 -15.43 -11.56 -1.25
CA CYS A 163 -14.40 -12.25 -2.01
C CYS A 163 -14.96 -12.57 -3.39
N LEU A 164 -14.40 -11.96 -4.42
CA LEU A 164 -14.85 -12.11 -5.80
C LEU A 164 -14.06 -13.18 -6.55
N HIS A 165 -12.77 -13.31 -6.23
CA HIS A 165 -11.88 -14.26 -6.87
C HIS A 165 -11.72 -15.54 -6.04
N ASP A 166 -11.68 -16.66 -6.74
CA ASP A 166 -11.13 -17.90 -6.18
C ASP A 166 -9.59 -17.75 -6.15
N ALA A 167 -8.98 -18.10 -5.01
CA ALA A 167 -7.52 -18.12 -4.86
C ALA A 167 -6.83 -18.99 -5.94
N GLN A 168 -7.53 -20.00 -6.48
CA GLN A 168 -7.04 -20.83 -7.57
C GLN A 168 -6.94 -20.06 -8.90
N ALA A 169 -7.87 -19.16 -9.17
CA ALA A 169 -7.87 -18.33 -10.39
C ALA A 169 -6.71 -17.34 -10.41
N LEU A 170 -6.15 -17.01 -9.25
CA LEU A 170 -5.04 -16.09 -9.09
C LEU A 170 -3.66 -16.79 -9.04
N LYS A 171 -3.63 -18.12 -9.18
CA LYS A 171 -2.37 -18.84 -9.32
C LYS A 171 -1.64 -18.40 -10.58
N GLY A 172 -0.40 -17.95 -10.40
CA GLY A 172 0.41 -17.41 -11.49
C GLY A 172 0.10 -15.95 -11.81
N TYR A 173 -0.47 -15.20 -10.84
CA TYR A 173 -0.60 -13.74 -10.97
C TYR A 173 0.74 -13.11 -11.36
N GLU A 174 0.69 -12.27 -12.38
CA GLU A 174 1.84 -11.49 -12.84
C GLU A 174 1.48 -10.00 -12.79
N SER A 175 2.37 -9.20 -12.18
CA SER A 175 2.21 -7.76 -12.12
C SER A 175 2.05 -7.15 -13.52
N GLY A 176 1.06 -6.27 -13.70
CA GLY A 176 0.77 -5.61 -14.96
C GLY A 176 -0.07 -6.43 -15.96
N LYS A 177 -0.46 -7.66 -15.61
CA LYS A 177 -1.40 -8.46 -16.42
C LYS A 177 -2.80 -8.43 -15.82
N ALA A 178 -3.81 -8.29 -16.68
CA ALA A 178 -5.21 -8.37 -16.28
C ALA A 178 -5.59 -9.80 -15.91
N VAL A 179 -6.34 -9.96 -14.83
CA VAL A 179 -6.97 -11.24 -14.43
C VAL A 179 -8.44 -11.16 -14.80
N PRO A 180 -8.96 -12.02 -15.69
CA PRO A 180 -10.38 -12.05 -16.02
C PRO A 180 -11.22 -12.44 -14.81
N TYR A 181 -12.25 -11.67 -14.50
CA TYR A 181 -13.21 -11.99 -13.44
C TYR A 181 -14.41 -12.79 -13.99
N ALA A 182 -14.87 -12.43 -15.18
CA ALA A 182 -15.99 -13.09 -15.85
C ALA A 182 -15.82 -12.94 -17.37
N ASP A 183 -16.33 -13.92 -18.10
CA ASP A 183 -16.45 -13.83 -19.54
C ASP A 183 -17.69 -13.01 -19.92
N GLY A 184 -17.60 -12.24 -21.00
CA GLY A 184 -18.69 -11.42 -21.52
C GLY A 184 -18.43 -11.00 -22.96
N THR A 185 -19.51 -10.63 -23.65
CA THR A 185 -19.46 -10.17 -25.06
C THR A 185 -20.05 -8.77 -25.23
N ASP A 186 -20.64 -8.18 -24.19
CA ASP A 186 -21.49 -7.00 -24.31
C ASP A 186 -20.75 -5.68 -24.00
N ALA A 187 -19.56 -5.74 -23.42
CA ALA A 187 -18.71 -4.57 -23.18
C ALA A 187 -17.23 -4.96 -23.08
N TYR A 188 -16.39 -4.03 -23.48
CA TYR A 188 -14.93 -4.11 -23.36
C TYR A 188 -14.40 -2.90 -22.60
#